data_5ba5f987ac9afae64eaff417b9f43c10
#
_entry.id   5ba5f987ac9afae64eaff417b9f43c10
#
_cell.length_a   1.000
_cell.length_b   1.000
_cell.length_c   1.000
_cell.angle_alpha   90.00
_cell.angle_beta   90.00
_cell.angle_gamma   90.00
#
_symmetry.space_group_name_H-M   'P 1'
#
loop_
_entity.id
_entity.type
_entity.pdbx_description
1 polymer ?
#
loop_
_entity_poly.entity_id
_entity_poly.type
_entity_poly.pdbx_seq_one_letter_code
_entity_poly.pdbx_strand_id
1 'polypeptide(L)'
;MDEYIDLVDKHGNPLGTSELKSVIHQKGYYHHTAHIWLYTKNGYVLLSQRSAKKSICPLLWDVSVAGHIDAGETIKQAAIRETQEEIGLTILESQLKPVGVFPCFQTYDSGIIDNEFHNTFIAELNTPITALKVQEEEVEALKLISISEFQNLIDTIGASNHFIPSNKNYYQIVLDTIKKEVNK
;
A
#
# COMPACT_ATOMS: atom_id res chain seq x y z
N MET A 1 -17.34 2.57 10.02
CA MET A 1 -17.26 1.98 11.39
C MET A 1 -15.77 1.91 11.70
N ASP A 2 -15.33 2.16 12.94
CA ASP A 2 -13.88 2.06 13.24
C ASP A 2 -13.48 0.58 13.29
N GLU A 3 -12.33 0.25 12.72
CA GLU A 3 -11.87 -1.13 12.54
C GLU A 3 -11.02 -1.57 13.72
N TYR A 4 -11.10 -2.85 14.10
CA TYR A 4 -10.16 -3.45 15.06
C TYR A 4 -8.99 -4.06 14.31
N ILE A 5 -7.77 -3.77 14.76
CA ILE A 5 -6.52 -4.21 14.14
C ILE A 5 -5.68 -4.93 15.20
N ASP A 6 -5.08 -6.05 14.82
CA ASP A 6 -4.20 -6.81 15.71
C ASP A 6 -2.88 -6.06 15.95
N LEU A 7 -2.49 -5.98 17.24
CA LEU A 7 -1.27 -5.30 17.65
C LEU A 7 -0.06 -6.22 17.56
N VAL A 8 1.08 -5.61 17.25
CA VAL A 8 2.38 -6.29 17.27
C VAL A 8 3.37 -5.53 18.13
N ASP A 9 4.48 -6.17 18.48
CA ASP A 9 5.60 -5.49 19.14
C ASP A 9 6.43 -4.67 18.13
N LYS A 10 7.45 -3.96 18.62
CA LYS A 10 8.37 -3.16 17.79
C LYS A 10 9.19 -3.99 16.78
N HIS A 11 9.10 -5.30 16.82
CA HIS A 11 9.77 -6.23 15.89
C HIS A 11 8.79 -6.90 14.93
N GLY A 12 7.48 -6.57 15.02
CA GLY A 12 6.42 -7.16 14.20
C GLY A 12 5.88 -8.49 14.71
N ASN A 13 6.18 -8.89 15.96
CA ASN A 13 5.64 -10.13 16.52
C ASN A 13 4.25 -9.87 17.12
N PRO A 14 3.26 -10.77 16.92
CA PRO A 14 1.92 -10.62 17.46
C PRO A 14 1.88 -10.51 18.99
N LEU A 15 1.10 -9.58 19.50
CA LEU A 15 0.85 -9.42 20.95
C LEU A 15 -0.40 -10.18 21.44
N GLY A 16 -1.21 -10.72 20.54
CA GLY A 16 -2.45 -11.42 20.87
C GLY A 16 -3.57 -10.52 21.39
N THR A 17 -3.50 -9.23 21.10
CA THR A 17 -4.50 -8.22 21.43
C THR A 17 -4.79 -7.35 20.22
N SER A 18 -5.99 -6.77 20.18
CA SER A 18 -6.42 -5.87 19.10
C SER A 18 -6.92 -4.56 19.69
N GLU A 19 -6.88 -3.49 18.91
CA GLU A 19 -7.36 -2.17 19.32
C GLU A 19 -8.03 -1.47 18.13
N LEU A 20 -8.82 -0.44 18.40
CA LEU A 20 -9.43 0.39 17.36
C LEU A 20 -8.37 1.17 16.58
N LYS A 21 -8.51 1.22 15.26
CA LYS A 21 -7.61 1.92 14.34
C LYS A 21 -7.34 3.36 14.77
N SER A 22 -8.37 4.10 15.19
CA SER A 22 -8.23 5.46 15.69
C SER A 22 -7.32 5.56 16.93
N VAL A 23 -7.41 4.58 17.85
CA VAL A 23 -6.58 4.51 19.05
C VAL A 23 -5.15 4.13 18.70
N ILE A 24 -4.96 3.21 17.77
CA ILE A 24 -3.65 2.77 17.26
C ILE A 24 -2.85 3.97 16.76
N HIS A 25 -3.43 4.77 15.87
CA HIS A 25 -2.76 5.94 15.29
C HIS A 25 -2.58 7.09 16.30
N GLN A 26 -3.49 7.21 17.29
CA GLN A 26 -3.34 8.20 18.35
C GLN A 26 -2.19 7.86 19.30
N LYS A 27 -2.01 6.56 19.61
CA LYS A 27 -1.01 6.08 20.59
C LYS A 27 0.27 5.59 19.95
N GLY A 28 0.30 5.45 18.63
CA GLY A 28 1.45 4.93 17.90
C GLY A 28 1.71 3.44 18.17
N TYR A 29 0.65 2.64 18.27
CA TYR A 29 0.83 1.20 18.41
C TYR A 29 1.29 0.57 17.11
N TYR A 30 2.18 -0.42 17.21
CA TYR A 30 2.69 -1.14 16.05
C TYR A 30 1.65 -2.10 15.50
N HIS A 31 1.52 -2.13 14.18
CA HIS A 31 0.59 -3.00 13.49
C HIS A 31 1.08 -3.33 12.07
N HIS A 32 0.44 -4.31 11.45
CA HIS A 32 0.71 -4.68 10.07
C HIS A 32 -0.28 -4.03 9.11
N THR A 33 0.22 -3.71 7.89
CA THR A 33 -0.59 -3.32 6.74
C THR A 33 -0.25 -4.21 5.54
N ALA A 34 -1.15 -4.27 4.56
CA ALA A 34 -0.94 -4.95 3.29
C ALA A 34 -0.73 -3.91 2.19
N HIS A 35 0.37 -4.03 1.43
CA HIS A 35 0.68 -3.20 0.27
C HIS A 35 0.72 -4.05 -0.99
N ILE A 36 -0.05 -3.70 -1.99
CA ILE A 36 -0.15 -4.43 -3.24
C ILE A 36 0.27 -3.51 -4.41
N TRP A 37 1.35 -3.86 -5.08
CA TRP A 37 1.83 -3.20 -6.28
C TRP A 37 1.36 -3.96 -7.51
N LEU A 38 0.50 -3.34 -8.30
CA LEU A 38 -0.03 -3.92 -9.52
C LEU A 38 0.82 -3.46 -10.71
N TYR A 39 1.21 -4.42 -11.54
CA TYR A 39 2.01 -4.17 -12.73
C TYR A 39 1.45 -4.89 -13.96
N THR A 40 1.72 -4.38 -15.14
CA THR A 40 1.39 -5.05 -16.41
C THR A 40 2.61 -5.70 -17.01
N LYS A 41 2.43 -6.77 -17.81
CA LYS A 41 3.52 -7.40 -18.55
C LYS A 41 4.21 -6.46 -19.56
N ASN A 42 3.55 -5.38 -19.96
CA ASN A 42 4.12 -4.36 -20.83
C ASN A 42 4.99 -3.32 -20.11
N GLY A 43 5.29 -3.54 -18.82
CA GLY A 43 6.20 -2.69 -18.05
C GLY A 43 5.56 -1.39 -17.52
N TYR A 44 4.28 -1.43 -17.17
CA TYR A 44 3.61 -0.34 -16.47
C TYR A 44 3.30 -0.75 -15.03
N VAL A 45 3.30 0.23 -14.14
CA VAL A 45 2.93 0.10 -12.72
C VAL A 45 1.70 0.96 -12.46
N LEU A 46 0.70 0.41 -11.78
CA LEU A 46 -0.48 1.14 -11.35
C LEU A 46 -0.14 1.94 -10.10
N LEU A 47 -0.43 3.23 -10.12
CA LEU A 47 -0.43 4.09 -8.94
C LEU A 47 -1.86 4.50 -8.61
N SER A 48 -2.15 4.57 -7.31
CA SER A 48 -3.36 5.14 -6.74
C SER A 48 -3.08 6.55 -6.25
N GLN A 49 -3.98 7.50 -6.50
CA GLN A 49 -3.95 8.81 -5.86
C GLN A 49 -4.84 8.78 -4.63
N ARG A 50 -4.30 9.15 -3.49
CA ARG A 50 -5.04 9.21 -2.23
C ARG A 50 -6.18 10.22 -2.33
N SER A 51 -7.36 9.86 -1.84
CA SER A 51 -8.52 10.75 -1.83
C SER A 51 -8.20 12.08 -1.14
N ALA A 52 -8.81 13.16 -1.64
CA ALA A 52 -8.76 14.47 -1.00
C ALA A 52 -9.31 14.47 0.44
N LYS A 53 -10.09 13.45 0.80
CA LYS A 53 -10.70 13.27 2.14
C LYS A 53 -9.73 12.65 3.17
N LYS A 54 -8.60 12.10 2.73
CA LYS A 54 -7.61 11.48 3.63
C LYS A 54 -6.96 12.53 4.54
N SER A 55 -6.80 12.18 5.81
CA SER A 55 -6.13 13.03 6.81
C SER A 55 -4.60 13.07 6.64
N ILE A 56 -4.02 12.05 6.01
CA ILE A 56 -2.58 11.91 5.77
C ILE A 56 -2.33 11.94 4.27
N CYS A 57 -1.43 12.81 3.81
CA CYS A 57 -0.96 12.89 2.42
C CYS A 57 -2.11 12.89 1.38
N PRO A 58 -3.17 13.73 1.50
CA PRO A 58 -4.23 13.78 0.50
C PRO A 58 -3.67 14.17 -0.85
N LEU A 59 -4.26 13.63 -1.93
CA LEU A 59 -3.92 13.88 -3.32
C LEU A 59 -2.48 13.49 -3.74
N LEU A 60 -1.71 12.85 -2.88
CA LEU A 60 -0.42 12.27 -3.30
C LEU A 60 -0.64 10.93 -4.00
N TRP A 61 0.25 10.64 -4.94
CA TRP A 61 0.31 9.33 -5.59
C TRP A 61 1.03 8.33 -4.69
N ASP A 62 0.55 7.10 -4.66
CA ASP A 62 0.98 6.04 -3.75
C ASP A 62 0.99 4.68 -4.45
N VAL A 63 1.28 3.63 -3.68
CA VAL A 63 1.12 2.23 -4.07
C VAL A 63 -0.27 1.96 -4.67
N SER A 64 -0.39 0.91 -5.45
CA SER A 64 -1.67 0.61 -6.13
C SER A 64 -2.84 0.42 -5.17
N VAL A 65 -2.61 -0.32 -4.06
CA VAL A 65 -3.57 -0.57 -2.96
C VAL A 65 -2.80 -0.67 -1.65
N ALA A 66 -3.30 -0.05 -0.60
CA ALA A 66 -2.73 -0.15 0.75
C ALA A 66 -3.81 -0.07 1.83
N GLY A 67 -3.92 -1.12 2.64
CA GLY A 67 -4.91 -1.15 3.70
C GLY A 67 -4.46 -1.87 4.97
N HIS A 68 -5.28 -1.75 6.01
CA HIS A 68 -5.05 -2.39 7.29
C HIS A 68 -5.46 -3.87 7.26
N ILE A 69 -4.92 -4.63 8.18
CA ILE A 69 -5.27 -6.03 8.39
C ILE A 69 -6.22 -6.09 9.57
N ASP A 70 -7.48 -6.43 9.33
CA ASP A 70 -8.49 -6.52 10.37
C ASP A 70 -8.14 -7.60 11.39
N ALA A 71 -8.59 -7.41 12.63
CA ALA A 71 -8.34 -8.37 13.70
C ALA A 71 -8.79 -9.79 13.34
N GLY A 72 -7.86 -10.75 13.39
CA GLY A 72 -8.08 -12.14 13.02
C GLY A 72 -8.01 -12.43 11.51
N GLU A 73 -7.79 -11.42 10.66
CA GLU A 73 -7.59 -11.60 9.23
C GLU A 73 -6.15 -12.00 8.92
N THR A 74 -5.95 -12.82 7.91
CA THR A 74 -4.59 -13.06 7.40
C THR A 74 -4.16 -11.92 6.48
N ILE A 75 -2.84 -11.68 6.39
CA ILE A 75 -2.27 -10.65 5.52
C ILE A 75 -2.75 -10.75 4.06
N LYS A 76 -2.88 -11.98 3.53
CA LYS A 76 -3.34 -12.19 2.16
C LYS A 76 -4.84 -11.97 1.99
N GLN A 77 -5.63 -12.30 3.01
CA GLN A 77 -7.07 -11.97 3.00
C GLN A 77 -7.27 -10.47 2.97
N ALA A 78 -6.56 -9.71 3.82
CA ALA A 78 -6.57 -8.25 3.80
C ALA A 78 -6.15 -7.70 2.42
N ALA A 79 -5.06 -8.21 1.83
CA ALA A 79 -4.60 -7.79 0.50
C ALA A 79 -5.67 -7.99 -0.58
N ILE A 80 -6.42 -9.09 -0.54
CA ILE A 80 -7.49 -9.38 -1.51
C ILE A 80 -8.70 -8.48 -1.25
N ARG A 81 -9.12 -8.34 0.01
CA ARG A 81 -10.25 -7.48 0.42
C ARG A 81 -9.99 -6.03 0.03
N GLU A 82 -8.87 -5.46 0.41
CA GLU A 82 -8.51 -4.08 0.12
C GLU A 82 -8.42 -3.82 -1.39
N THR A 83 -7.88 -4.77 -2.16
CA THR A 83 -7.84 -4.65 -3.64
C THR A 83 -9.25 -4.60 -4.23
N GLN A 84 -10.18 -5.38 -3.68
CA GLN A 84 -11.57 -5.36 -4.11
C GLN A 84 -12.31 -4.08 -3.67
N GLU A 85 -12.05 -3.61 -2.46
CA GLU A 85 -12.72 -2.44 -1.89
C GLU A 85 -12.23 -1.15 -2.54
N GLU A 86 -10.91 -0.90 -2.57
CA GLU A 86 -10.35 0.35 -3.05
C GLU A 86 -10.48 0.56 -4.56
N ILE A 87 -10.30 -0.51 -5.37
CA ILE A 87 -10.24 -0.39 -6.84
C ILE A 87 -11.15 -1.35 -7.61
N GLY A 88 -11.99 -2.13 -6.92
CA GLY A 88 -12.95 -3.05 -7.55
C GLY A 88 -12.33 -4.23 -8.29
N LEU A 89 -11.07 -4.57 -8.00
CA LEU A 89 -10.34 -5.65 -8.66
C LEU A 89 -10.34 -6.92 -7.80
N THR A 90 -10.89 -8.01 -8.31
CA THR A 90 -10.79 -9.32 -7.67
C THR A 90 -9.49 -10.01 -8.09
N ILE A 91 -8.67 -10.36 -7.11
CA ILE A 91 -7.43 -11.13 -7.29
C ILE A 91 -7.49 -12.42 -6.47
N LEU A 92 -6.78 -13.45 -6.93
CA LEU A 92 -6.64 -14.71 -6.20
C LEU A 92 -5.40 -14.67 -5.32
N GLU A 93 -5.42 -15.41 -4.21
CA GLU A 93 -4.26 -15.54 -3.32
C GLU A 93 -2.99 -16.01 -4.06
N SER A 94 -3.14 -16.91 -5.04
CA SER A 94 -2.04 -17.42 -5.86
C SER A 94 -1.39 -16.37 -6.78
N GLN A 95 -2.04 -15.24 -7.01
CA GLN A 95 -1.51 -14.13 -7.81
C GLN A 95 -0.64 -13.18 -6.98
N LEU A 96 -0.78 -13.21 -5.64
CA LEU A 96 0.02 -12.40 -4.73
C LEU A 96 1.43 -12.99 -4.58
N LYS A 97 2.42 -12.29 -5.14
CA LYS A 97 3.84 -12.65 -5.01
C LYS A 97 4.47 -11.79 -3.92
N PRO A 98 4.97 -12.38 -2.82
CA PRO A 98 5.54 -11.62 -1.72
C PRO A 98 6.85 -10.94 -2.16
N VAL A 99 7.04 -9.71 -1.73
CA VAL A 99 8.28 -8.92 -1.91
C VAL A 99 9.06 -8.85 -0.61
N GLY A 100 8.37 -8.60 0.50
CA GLY A 100 8.98 -8.48 1.83
C GLY A 100 8.09 -7.75 2.82
N VAL A 101 8.63 -7.55 4.02
CA VAL A 101 8.02 -6.74 5.08
C VAL A 101 8.93 -5.54 5.34
N PHE A 102 8.38 -4.34 5.27
CA PHE A 102 9.16 -3.10 5.38
C PHE A 102 8.62 -2.24 6.53
N PRO A 103 9.43 -1.92 7.54
CA PRO A 103 9.02 -1.02 8.59
C PRO A 103 8.87 0.41 8.06
N CYS A 104 7.80 1.08 8.44
CA CYS A 104 7.53 2.49 8.16
C CYS A 104 7.02 3.13 9.45
N PHE A 105 7.85 3.96 10.06
CA PHE A 105 7.53 4.61 11.34
C PHE A 105 7.55 6.12 11.13
N GLN A 106 6.37 6.74 11.19
CA GLN A 106 6.20 8.16 10.92
C GLN A 106 5.31 8.84 11.96
N THR A 107 5.60 10.09 12.22
CA THR A 107 4.76 10.97 13.02
C THR A 107 4.43 12.20 12.20
N TYR A 108 3.16 12.53 12.13
CA TYR A 108 2.64 13.65 11.35
C TYR A 108 2.32 14.84 12.23
N ASP A 109 2.36 16.05 11.68
CA ASP A 109 2.03 17.30 12.38
C ASP A 109 0.60 17.30 12.93
N SER A 110 -0.28 16.49 12.37
CA SER A 110 -1.65 16.25 12.87
C SER A 110 -1.70 15.51 14.22
N GLY A 111 -0.56 14.97 14.69
CA GLY A 111 -0.47 14.13 15.88
C GLY A 111 -0.72 12.64 15.61
N ILE A 112 -0.98 12.26 14.37
CA ILE A 112 -1.10 10.85 13.98
C ILE A 112 0.29 10.21 13.97
N ILE A 113 0.38 8.98 14.50
CA ILE A 113 1.62 8.19 14.56
C ILE A 113 1.35 6.87 13.85
N ASP A 114 2.05 6.66 12.72
CA ASP A 114 1.99 5.43 11.96
C ASP A 114 3.25 4.60 12.23
N ASN A 115 3.09 3.54 13.00
CA ASN A 115 4.12 2.54 13.26
C ASN A 115 3.73 1.23 12.56
N GLU A 116 3.96 1.19 11.25
CA GLU A 116 3.49 0.14 10.36
C GLU A 116 4.58 -0.79 9.89
N PHE A 117 4.22 -2.07 9.71
CA PHE A 117 4.99 -3.05 8.97
C PHE A 117 4.25 -3.36 7.67
N HIS A 118 4.74 -2.81 6.55
CA HIS A 118 4.15 -2.99 5.23
C HIS A 118 4.46 -4.39 4.68
N ASN A 119 3.49 -5.30 4.76
CA ASN A 119 3.58 -6.61 4.10
C ASN A 119 3.30 -6.43 2.61
N THR A 120 4.33 -6.49 1.81
CA THR A 120 4.30 -6.04 0.43
C THR A 120 4.25 -7.19 -0.55
N PHE A 121 3.33 -7.08 -1.50
CA PHE A 121 3.13 -8.00 -2.62
C PHE A 121 3.21 -7.26 -3.94
N ILE A 122 3.53 -7.99 -5.00
CA ILE A 122 3.26 -7.61 -6.37
C ILE A 122 2.24 -8.56 -6.98
N ALA A 123 1.39 -8.07 -7.88
CA ALA A 123 0.48 -8.90 -8.67
C ALA A 123 0.33 -8.33 -10.09
N GLU A 124 0.08 -9.22 -11.07
CA GLU A 124 -0.12 -8.81 -12.45
C GLU A 124 -1.52 -8.22 -12.64
N LEU A 125 -1.59 -7.03 -13.22
CA LEU A 125 -2.83 -6.37 -13.62
C LEU A 125 -3.20 -6.79 -15.04
N ASN A 126 -4.18 -7.66 -15.17
CA ASN A 126 -4.70 -8.16 -16.45
C ASN A 126 -6.02 -7.46 -16.86
N THR A 127 -6.52 -6.55 -16.02
CA THR A 127 -7.75 -5.80 -16.24
C THR A 127 -7.42 -4.40 -16.76
N PRO A 128 -8.09 -3.90 -17.80
CA PRO A 128 -7.91 -2.52 -18.23
C PRO A 128 -8.23 -1.53 -17.11
N ILE A 129 -7.42 -0.48 -16.95
CA ILE A 129 -7.61 0.53 -15.91
C ILE A 129 -9.02 1.17 -15.95
N THR A 130 -9.60 1.27 -17.15
CA THR A 130 -10.95 1.82 -17.36
C THR A 130 -12.08 0.92 -16.82
N ALA A 131 -11.79 -0.32 -16.49
CA ALA A 131 -12.75 -1.26 -15.89
C ALA A 131 -12.66 -1.30 -14.36
N LEU A 132 -11.64 -0.67 -13.77
CA LEU A 132 -11.50 -0.55 -12.32
C LEU A 132 -12.50 0.46 -11.77
N LYS A 133 -12.96 0.23 -10.54
CA LYS A 133 -13.94 1.08 -9.85
C LYS A 133 -13.35 1.51 -8.53
N VAL A 134 -13.00 2.78 -8.43
CA VAL A 134 -12.43 3.34 -7.20
C VAL A 134 -13.48 3.56 -6.12
N GLN A 135 -13.09 3.36 -4.88
CA GLN A 135 -13.82 3.80 -3.70
C GLN A 135 -13.42 5.26 -3.42
N GLU A 136 -14.29 6.21 -3.71
CA GLU A 136 -14.00 7.66 -3.69
C GLU A 136 -13.58 8.20 -2.32
N GLU A 137 -13.88 7.48 -1.23
CA GLU A 137 -13.41 7.80 0.11
C GLU A 137 -11.92 7.56 0.29
N GLU A 138 -11.36 6.58 -0.46
CA GLU A 138 -9.99 6.13 -0.34
C GLU A 138 -9.12 6.59 -1.51
N VAL A 139 -9.66 6.54 -2.73
CA VAL A 139 -8.96 6.72 -3.99
C VAL A 139 -9.57 7.83 -4.84
N GLU A 140 -8.81 8.87 -5.15
CA GLU A 140 -9.19 9.98 -6.04
C GLU A 140 -9.07 9.58 -7.51
N ALA A 141 -7.96 8.93 -7.89
CA ALA A 141 -7.67 8.56 -9.26
C ALA A 141 -6.68 7.39 -9.35
N LEU A 142 -6.66 6.74 -10.50
CA LEU A 142 -5.68 5.71 -10.86
C LEU A 142 -4.89 6.15 -12.09
N LYS A 143 -3.60 5.82 -12.16
CA LYS A 143 -2.80 5.96 -13.38
C LYS A 143 -1.80 4.83 -13.56
N LEU A 144 -1.52 4.50 -14.82
CA LEU A 144 -0.40 3.65 -15.20
C LEU A 144 0.80 4.52 -15.56
N ILE A 145 1.93 4.21 -14.95
CA ILE A 145 3.22 4.83 -15.29
C ILE A 145 4.19 3.75 -15.77
N SER A 146 5.10 4.10 -16.67
CA SER A 146 6.14 3.18 -17.11
C SER A 146 7.14 2.87 -15.98
N ILE A 147 7.84 1.76 -16.08
CA ILE A 147 8.96 1.40 -15.18
C ILE A 147 10.01 2.53 -15.11
N SER A 148 10.27 3.22 -16.23
CA SER A 148 11.20 4.35 -16.28
C SER A 148 10.68 5.57 -15.54
N GLU A 149 9.39 5.90 -15.64
CA GLU A 149 8.76 6.96 -14.87
C GLU A 149 8.75 6.63 -13.37
N PHE A 150 8.48 5.36 -13.01
CA PHE A 150 8.54 4.95 -11.61
C PHE A 150 9.97 5.07 -11.05
N GLN A 151 11.01 4.68 -11.83
CA GLN A 151 12.40 4.91 -11.43
C GLN A 151 12.69 6.40 -11.19
N ASN A 152 12.20 7.28 -12.07
CA ASN A 152 12.38 8.72 -11.91
C ASN A 152 11.69 9.25 -10.64
N LEU A 153 10.48 8.77 -10.30
CA LEU A 153 9.81 9.12 -9.03
C LEU A 153 10.63 8.70 -7.82
N ILE A 154 11.25 7.49 -7.85
CA ILE A 154 12.12 7.00 -6.78
C ILE A 154 13.38 7.86 -6.67
N ASP A 155 13.99 8.24 -7.79
CA ASP A 155 15.23 9.03 -7.81
C ASP A 155 15.03 10.47 -7.32
N THR A 156 13.84 11.01 -7.53
CA THR A 156 13.44 12.37 -7.13
C THR A 156 12.54 12.39 -5.90
N ILE A 157 12.49 11.32 -5.11
CA ILE A 157 11.65 11.24 -3.91
C ILE A 157 11.96 12.38 -2.94
N GLY A 158 10.91 13.01 -2.39
CA GLY A 158 11.03 14.20 -1.54
C GLY A 158 11.08 15.53 -2.31
N ALA A 159 11.25 15.52 -3.65
CA ALA A 159 10.93 16.66 -4.47
C ALA A 159 9.39 16.83 -4.57
N SER A 160 8.92 17.99 -5.08
CA SER A 160 7.48 18.25 -5.28
C SER A 160 6.93 17.49 -6.49
N ASN A 161 7.04 16.16 -6.47
CA ASN A 161 6.58 15.26 -7.54
C ASN A 161 5.22 14.61 -7.24
N HIS A 162 4.56 15.04 -6.16
CA HIS A 162 3.27 14.51 -5.69
C HIS A 162 3.24 12.99 -5.41
N PHE A 163 4.41 12.38 -5.17
CA PHE A 163 4.53 10.98 -4.75
C PHE A 163 4.86 10.90 -3.26
N ILE A 164 4.27 9.93 -2.52
CA ILE A 164 4.50 9.81 -1.08
C ILE A 164 5.99 9.61 -0.79
N PRO A 165 6.62 10.49 -0.01
CA PRO A 165 7.99 10.31 0.41
C PRO A 165 8.06 9.23 1.50
N SER A 166 8.49 8.04 1.12
CA SER A 166 8.74 6.92 2.03
C SER A 166 10.17 6.39 1.85
N ASN A 167 10.47 5.25 2.41
CA ASN A 167 11.78 4.63 2.31
C ASN A 167 12.15 4.34 0.84
N LYS A 168 13.14 5.08 0.29
CA LYS A 168 13.61 4.92 -1.08
C LYS A 168 14.01 3.47 -1.39
N ASN A 169 14.61 2.77 -0.45
CA ASN A 169 15.04 1.38 -0.62
C ASN A 169 13.82 0.44 -0.77
N TYR A 170 12.73 0.69 -0.06
CA TYR A 170 11.48 -0.04 -0.21
C TYR A 170 10.98 0.03 -1.67
N TYR A 171 10.83 1.22 -2.21
CA TYR A 171 10.38 1.42 -3.58
C TYR A 171 11.33 0.80 -4.61
N GLN A 172 12.65 0.88 -4.38
CA GLN A 172 13.63 0.29 -5.29
C GLN A 172 13.53 -1.24 -5.32
N ILE A 173 13.35 -1.89 -4.16
CA ILE A 173 13.16 -3.35 -4.09
C ILE A 173 11.89 -3.77 -4.83
N VAL A 174 10.78 -3.03 -4.67
CA VAL A 174 9.54 -3.27 -5.38
C VAL A 174 9.77 -3.18 -6.90
N LEU A 175 10.36 -2.08 -7.36
CA LEU A 175 10.63 -1.86 -8.79
C LEU A 175 11.52 -2.95 -9.38
N ASP A 176 12.59 -3.33 -8.68
CA ASP A 176 13.50 -4.39 -9.14
C ASP A 176 12.83 -5.76 -9.20
N THR A 177 11.88 -6.00 -8.28
CA THR A 177 11.06 -7.21 -8.29
C THR A 177 10.10 -7.23 -9.49
N ILE A 178 9.44 -6.10 -9.77
CA ILE A 178 8.58 -5.94 -10.95
C ILE A 178 9.38 -6.13 -12.25
N LYS A 179 10.56 -5.49 -12.36
CA LYS A 179 11.45 -5.65 -13.54
C LYS A 179 11.80 -7.12 -13.81
N LYS A 180 12.03 -7.91 -12.77
CA LYS A 180 12.29 -9.37 -12.91
C LYS A 180 11.08 -10.13 -13.44
N GLU A 181 9.87 -9.75 -13.04
CA GLU A 181 8.64 -10.41 -13.50
C GLU A 181 8.26 -10.05 -14.94
N VAL A 182 8.47 -8.79 -15.33
CA VAL A 182 8.22 -8.31 -16.69
C VAL A 182 9.18 -8.95 -17.72
N ASN A 183 10.40 -9.31 -17.30
CA ASN A 183 11.42 -9.89 -18.18
C ASN A 183 11.38 -11.44 -18.25
N LYS A 184 10.39 -12.09 -17.60
CA LYS A 184 10.14 -13.54 -17.73
C LYS A 184 9.25 -13.86 -18.92
#